data_a9f114855d2a1b735e2a652f910b2fb3
#
_entry.id   a9f114855d2a1b735e2a652f910b2fb3
#
_cell.length_a   1.000
_cell.length_b   1.000
_cell.length_c   1.000
_cell.angle_alpha   90.00
_cell.angle_beta   90.00
_cell.angle_gamma   90.00
#
_symmetry.space_group_name_H-M   'P 1'
#
loop_
_entity.id
_entity.type
_entity.pdbx_description
1 polymer ?
#
loop_
_entity_poly.entity_id
_entity_poly.type
_entity_poly.pdbx_seq_one_letter_code
_entity_poly.pdbx_strand_id
1 'polypeptide(L)'
;AEFDDETFAGTEQRLDEINHLKAKYGHTIDEILTSLEEKKEKAEKLQNYDIYHKKLMQQENALKETLQKQSEKASAIRKKYAKELAEKIREQLVDLNFLDVRFEMKFEQKETFGADGFDEVEFVIATNPGEPLKPLGSVASGGELSRIMLALKTVLAKNDEIETLIFDEIDTGISGRTAQMVSEKMHMIAEHHQVICITHLPQIAAMADAHFSIEKSVENETTISTIRRLTEDEQVTELARMLGGVRITDTVLESAREMLNLSLIHISEPTRLRCIS
;
A
#
# COMPACT_ATOMS: atom_id res chain seq x y z
N ALA A 1 58.75 -11.89 -67.70
CA ALA A 1 57.29 -11.98 -67.29
C ALA A 1 56.58 -10.98 -68.18
N GLU A 2 55.77 -11.46 -69.13
CA GLU A 2 54.87 -10.62 -69.92
C GLU A 2 53.82 -10.11 -68.90
N PHE A 3 53.75 -8.81 -68.79
CA PHE A 3 52.75 -8.12 -68.00
C PHE A 3 51.46 -8.15 -68.81
N ASP A 4 50.47 -8.89 -68.38
CA ASP A 4 49.17 -8.94 -68.99
C ASP A 4 48.33 -7.75 -68.53
N ASP A 5 48.31 -6.70 -69.33
CA ASP A 5 47.62 -5.43 -69.07
C ASP A 5 46.10 -5.63 -68.84
N GLU A 6 45.54 -6.65 -69.51
CA GLU A 6 44.10 -6.95 -69.40
C GLU A 6 43.73 -7.57 -68.01
N THR A 7 44.58 -8.49 -67.53
CA THR A 7 44.45 -9.06 -66.17
C THR A 7 44.72 -8.04 -65.08
N PHE A 8 45.62 -7.12 -65.31
CA PHE A 8 45.91 -6.02 -64.34
C PHE A 8 44.73 -5.07 -64.26
N ALA A 9 44.23 -4.57 -65.41
CA ALA A 9 43.05 -3.69 -65.42
C ALA A 9 41.81 -4.32 -64.80
N GLY A 10 41.60 -5.62 -65.02
CA GLY A 10 40.49 -6.36 -64.37
C GLY A 10 40.63 -6.49 -62.82
N THR A 11 41.90 -6.64 -62.39
CA THR A 11 42.18 -6.73 -60.93
C THR A 11 42.00 -5.37 -60.24
N GLU A 12 42.44 -4.31 -60.85
CA GLU A 12 42.30 -2.93 -60.42
C GLU A 12 40.80 -2.53 -60.28
N GLN A 13 40.03 -2.83 -61.34
CA GLN A 13 38.58 -2.61 -61.29
C GLN A 13 37.91 -3.38 -60.18
N ARG A 14 38.30 -4.62 -59.94
CA ARG A 14 37.75 -5.44 -58.86
C ARG A 14 38.10 -4.91 -57.48
N LEU A 15 39.31 -4.41 -57.30
CA LEU A 15 39.77 -3.79 -56.07
C LEU A 15 38.96 -2.51 -55.78
N ASP A 16 38.74 -1.68 -56.83
CA ASP A 16 37.92 -0.47 -56.70
C ASP A 16 36.46 -0.79 -56.26
N GLU A 17 35.85 -1.82 -56.88
CA GLU A 17 34.50 -2.30 -56.49
C GLU A 17 34.49 -2.71 -55.02
N ILE A 18 35.49 -3.48 -54.56
CA ILE A 18 35.56 -3.91 -53.16
C ILE A 18 35.76 -2.70 -52.24
N ASN A 19 36.63 -1.76 -52.59
CA ASN A 19 36.86 -0.54 -51.83
C ASN A 19 35.58 0.33 -51.74
N HIS A 20 34.85 0.43 -52.84
CA HIS A 20 33.56 1.12 -52.85
C HIS A 20 32.51 0.46 -51.92
N LEU A 21 32.44 -0.87 -51.95
CA LEU A 21 31.57 -1.62 -51.06
C LEU A 21 31.99 -1.43 -49.60
N LYS A 22 33.30 -1.45 -49.30
CA LYS A 22 33.85 -1.19 -47.97
C LYS A 22 33.48 0.21 -47.46
N ALA A 23 33.65 1.22 -48.29
CA ALA A 23 33.34 2.60 -47.93
C ALA A 23 31.84 2.82 -47.62
N LYS A 24 30.96 2.04 -48.27
CA LYS A 24 29.51 2.22 -48.17
C LYS A 24 28.81 1.31 -47.12
N TYR A 25 29.36 0.11 -46.92
CA TYR A 25 28.64 -0.93 -46.18
C TYR A 25 29.39 -1.52 -44.98
N GLY A 26 30.68 -1.20 -44.80
CA GLY A 26 31.50 -1.67 -43.69
C GLY A 26 32.97 -1.78 -44.05
N HIS A 27 33.88 -1.74 -43.06
CA HIS A 27 35.32 -1.73 -43.29
C HIS A 27 35.91 -3.12 -43.57
N THR A 28 35.17 -4.19 -43.22
CA THR A 28 35.56 -5.58 -43.42
C THR A 28 34.57 -6.30 -44.35
N ILE A 29 35.00 -7.42 -44.94
CA ILE A 29 34.13 -8.26 -45.77
C ILE A 29 32.96 -8.81 -44.94
N ASP A 30 33.21 -9.20 -43.69
CA ASP A 30 32.18 -9.72 -42.80
C ASP A 30 31.10 -8.68 -42.47
N GLU A 31 31.50 -7.41 -42.27
CA GLU A 31 30.56 -6.30 -42.08
C GLU A 31 29.69 -6.05 -43.31
N ILE A 32 30.28 -6.14 -44.53
CA ILE A 32 29.55 -5.99 -45.79
C ILE A 32 28.55 -7.12 -45.98
N LEU A 33 28.91 -8.37 -45.64
CA LEU A 33 28.03 -9.53 -45.75
C LEU A 33 26.88 -9.41 -44.73
N THR A 34 27.17 -9.00 -43.50
CA THR A 34 26.15 -8.73 -42.46
C THR A 34 25.17 -7.65 -42.94
N SER A 35 25.69 -6.53 -43.47
CA SER A 35 24.85 -5.47 -44.02
C SER A 35 24.00 -5.93 -45.23
N LEU A 36 24.52 -6.85 -46.05
CA LEU A 36 23.76 -7.44 -47.14
C LEU A 36 22.59 -8.30 -46.62
N GLU A 37 22.83 -9.14 -45.64
CA GLU A 37 21.76 -9.97 -45.04
C GLU A 37 20.66 -9.11 -44.41
N GLU A 38 21.03 -8.09 -43.65
CA GLU A 38 20.07 -7.14 -43.07
C GLU A 38 19.21 -6.44 -44.13
N LYS A 39 19.85 -6.04 -45.25
CA LYS A 39 19.14 -5.38 -46.35
C LYS A 39 18.27 -6.33 -47.17
N LYS A 40 18.70 -7.58 -47.37
CA LYS A 40 17.87 -8.62 -47.97
C LYS A 40 16.63 -8.87 -47.12
N GLU A 41 16.80 -9.04 -45.81
CA GLU A 41 15.67 -9.20 -44.87
C GLU A 41 14.68 -8.03 -44.91
N LYS A 42 15.21 -6.79 -44.95
CA LYS A 42 14.38 -5.60 -45.13
C LYS A 42 13.64 -5.56 -46.46
N ALA A 43 14.34 -5.89 -47.56
CA ALA A 43 13.72 -5.92 -48.88
C ALA A 43 12.62 -6.99 -48.99
N GLU A 44 12.85 -8.17 -48.42
CA GLU A 44 11.85 -9.25 -48.36
C GLU A 44 10.62 -8.86 -47.50
N LYS A 45 10.87 -8.24 -46.35
CA LYS A 45 9.78 -7.69 -45.52
C LYS A 45 8.97 -6.60 -46.26
N LEU A 46 9.61 -5.74 -47.02
CA LEU A 46 8.93 -4.72 -47.82
C LEU A 46 8.16 -5.31 -49.02
N GLN A 47 8.70 -6.31 -49.70
CA GLN A 47 8.01 -6.99 -50.82
C GLN A 47 6.77 -7.76 -50.31
N ASN A 48 6.83 -8.31 -49.12
CA ASN A 48 5.75 -9.08 -48.49
C ASN A 48 5.01 -8.28 -47.40
N TYR A 49 5.07 -6.94 -47.47
CA TYR A 49 4.54 -6.05 -46.43
C TYR A 49 3.10 -6.38 -46.04
N ASP A 50 2.23 -6.56 -47.01
CA ASP A 50 0.81 -6.83 -46.75
C ASP A 50 0.60 -8.17 -46.02
N ILE A 51 1.36 -9.20 -46.38
CA ILE A 51 1.32 -10.51 -45.76
C ILE A 51 1.85 -10.43 -44.33
N TYR A 52 2.97 -9.74 -44.14
CA TYR A 52 3.59 -9.55 -42.82
C TYR A 52 2.73 -8.72 -41.89
N HIS A 53 2.20 -7.61 -42.41
CA HIS A 53 1.26 -6.75 -41.67
C HIS A 53 0.01 -7.50 -41.24
N LYS A 54 -0.61 -8.27 -42.13
CA LYS A 54 -1.78 -9.10 -41.82
C LYS A 54 -1.48 -10.14 -40.74
N LYS A 55 -0.30 -10.76 -40.79
CA LYS A 55 0.14 -11.71 -39.78
C LYS A 55 0.32 -11.05 -38.40
N LEU A 56 0.96 -9.88 -38.36
CA LEU A 56 1.12 -9.10 -37.11
C LEU A 56 -0.22 -8.69 -36.52
N MET A 57 -1.14 -8.19 -37.35
CA MET A 57 -2.50 -7.85 -36.88
C MET A 57 -3.26 -9.06 -36.33
N GLN A 58 -3.12 -10.22 -36.95
CA GLN A 58 -3.73 -11.45 -36.42
C GLN A 58 -3.13 -11.86 -35.08
N GLN A 59 -1.81 -11.75 -34.92
CA GLN A 59 -1.13 -12.03 -33.65
C GLN A 59 -1.55 -11.03 -32.56
N GLU A 60 -1.60 -9.75 -32.90
CA GLU A 60 -2.05 -8.70 -31.98
C GLU A 60 -3.47 -8.95 -31.50
N ASN A 61 -4.40 -9.26 -32.40
CA ASN A 61 -5.79 -9.55 -32.05
C ASN A 61 -5.91 -10.80 -31.17
N ALA A 62 -5.18 -11.86 -31.46
CA ALA A 62 -5.18 -13.08 -30.65
C ALA A 62 -4.61 -12.84 -29.25
N LEU A 63 -3.56 -12.01 -29.13
CA LEU A 63 -2.99 -11.60 -27.84
C LEU A 63 -3.96 -10.72 -27.06
N LYS A 64 -4.63 -9.77 -27.71
CA LYS A 64 -5.65 -8.91 -27.09
C LYS A 64 -6.82 -9.75 -26.55
N GLU A 65 -7.31 -10.71 -27.31
CA GLU A 65 -8.38 -11.62 -26.84
C GLU A 65 -7.94 -12.45 -25.62
N THR A 66 -6.70 -12.93 -25.64
CA THR A 66 -6.14 -13.71 -24.53
C THR A 66 -6.01 -12.85 -23.28
N LEU A 67 -5.48 -11.63 -23.42
CA LEU A 67 -5.31 -10.67 -22.35
C LEU A 67 -6.68 -10.25 -21.77
N GLN A 68 -7.67 -10.00 -22.62
CA GLN A 68 -9.02 -9.70 -22.20
C GLN A 68 -9.60 -10.81 -21.32
N LYS A 69 -9.55 -12.06 -21.77
CA LYS A 69 -10.06 -13.23 -21.03
C LYS A 69 -9.36 -13.43 -19.68
N GLN A 70 -8.03 -13.22 -19.65
CA GLN A 70 -7.27 -13.33 -18.39
C GLN A 70 -7.62 -12.20 -17.42
N SER A 71 -7.74 -10.97 -17.91
CA SER A 71 -8.12 -9.81 -17.10
C SER A 71 -9.54 -9.94 -16.55
N GLU A 72 -10.48 -10.44 -17.33
CA GLU A 72 -11.87 -10.72 -16.88
C GLU A 72 -11.89 -11.76 -15.75
N LYS A 73 -11.10 -12.83 -15.87
CA LYS A 73 -10.97 -13.84 -14.81
C LYS A 73 -10.38 -13.24 -13.53
N ALA A 74 -9.31 -12.44 -13.66
CA ALA A 74 -8.69 -11.77 -12.52
C ALA A 74 -9.68 -10.78 -11.87
N SER A 75 -10.40 -9.99 -12.66
CA SER A 75 -11.44 -9.06 -12.19
C SER A 75 -12.56 -9.77 -11.43
N ALA A 76 -13.05 -10.89 -11.94
CA ALA A 76 -14.09 -11.67 -11.26
C ALA A 76 -13.63 -12.19 -9.89
N ILE A 77 -12.39 -12.68 -9.80
CA ILE A 77 -11.80 -13.14 -8.53
C ILE A 77 -11.64 -11.96 -7.57
N ARG A 78 -11.07 -10.84 -8.02
CA ARG A 78 -10.90 -9.62 -7.21
C ARG A 78 -12.23 -9.12 -6.67
N LYS A 79 -13.25 -9.01 -7.51
CA LYS A 79 -14.59 -8.55 -7.10
C LYS A 79 -15.25 -9.47 -6.06
N LYS A 80 -15.01 -10.78 -6.16
CA LYS A 80 -15.48 -11.73 -5.15
C LYS A 80 -14.83 -11.45 -3.80
N TYR A 81 -13.49 -11.44 -3.74
CA TYR A 81 -12.77 -11.25 -2.48
C TYR A 81 -12.87 -9.81 -1.95
N ALA A 82 -13.07 -8.82 -2.82
CA ALA A 82 -13.32 -7.44 -2.42
C ALA A 82 -14.60 -7.30 -1.57
N LYS A 83 -15.66 -8.05 -1.88
CA LYS A 83 -16.89 -8.05 -1.08
C LYS A 83 -16.65 -8.64 0.30
N GLU A 84 -15.94 -9.76 0.38
CA GLU A 84 -15.58 -10.42 1.64
C GLU A 84 -14.69 -9.52 2.51
N LEU A 85 -13.72 -8.85 1.89
CA LEU A 85 -12.82 -7.91 2.56
C LEU A 85 -13.58 -6.67 3.07
N ALA A 86 -14.42 -6.08 2.21
CA ALA A 86 -15.22 -4.91 2.58
C ALA A 86 -16.15 -5.19 3.77
N GLU A 87 -16.76 -6.38 3.81
CA GLU A 87 -17.62 -6.77 4.93
C GLU A 87 -16.83 -6.94 6.24
N LYS A 88 -15.66 -7.59 6.20
CA LYS A 88 -14.78 -7.70 7.37
C LYS A 88 -14.34 -6.33 7.89
N ILE A 89 -14.01 -5.40 7.00
CA ILE A 89 -13.64 -4.04 7.36
C ILE A 89 -14.85 -3.31 7.99
N ARG A 90 -16.03 -3.46 7.40
CA ARG A 90 -17.28 -2.89 7.93
C ARG A 90 -17.56 -3.36 9.35
N GLU A 91 -17.40 -4.65 9.64
CA GLU A 91 -17.55 -5.20 11.00
C GLU A 91 -16.59 -4.51 12.00
N GLN A 92 -15.32 -4.33 11.61
CA GLN A 92 -14.36 -3.62 12.45
C GLN A 92 -14.73 -2.14 12.66
N LEU A 93 -15.29 -1.49 11.64
CA LEU A 93 -15.76 -0.11 11.74
C LEU A 93 -16.94 0.06 12.67
N VAL A 94 -17.87 -0.89 12.69
CA VAL A 94 -19.02 -0.89 13.63
C VAL A 94 -18.53 -0.92 15.08
N ASP A 95 -17.53 -1.74 15.39
CA ASP A 95 -16.92 -1.77 16.73
C ASP A 95 -16.28 -0.43 17.12
N LEU A 96 -15.80 0.33 16.15
CA LEU A 96 -15.19 1.66 16.32
C LEU A 96 -16.20 2.82 16.27
N ASN A 97 -17.50 2.49 16.49
CA ASN A 97 -18.62 3.44 16.57
C ASN A 97 -19.06 4.07 15.25
N PHE A 98 -18.79 3.41 14.12
CA PHE A 98 -19.39 3.76 12.83
C PHE A 98 -20.64 2.90 12.61
N LEU A 99 -21.75 3.22 13.28
CA LEU A 99 -22.91 2.34 13.40
C LEU A 99 -23.63 2.05 12.06
N ASP A 100 -23.69 3.04 11.19
CA ASP A 100 -24.38 2.95 9.89
C ASP A 100 -23.41 3.09 8.70
N VAL A 101 -22.17 2.65 8.89
CA VAL A 101 -21.13 2.77 7.87
C VAL A 101 -21.42 1.86 6.66
N ARG A 102 -21.23 2.42 5.49
CA ARG A 102 -21.10 1.68 4.24
C ARG A 102 -19.66 1.77 3.76
N PHE A 103 -19.05 0.63 3.54
CA PHE A 103 -17.67 0.53 3.04
C PHE A 103 -17.64 -0.40 1.84
N GLU A 104 -17.14 0.07 0.73
CA GLU A 104 -17.12 -0.68 -0.52
C GLU A 104 -15.78 -0.51 -1.26
N MET A 105 -15.49 -1.45 -2.14
CA MET A 105 -14.41 -1.35 -3.11
C MET A 105 -15.03 -1.11 -4.48
N LYS A 106 -14.86 0.11 -5.00
CA LYS A 106 -15.34 0.50 -6.33
C LYS A 106 -14.36 0.01 -7.37
N PHE A 107 -14.85 -0.65 -8.40
CA PHE A 107 -14.09 -1.13 -9.54
C PHE A 107 -14.45 -0.33 -10.79
N GLU A 108 -13.45 0.29 -11.38
CA GLU A 108 -13.55 0.92 -12.69
C GLU A 108 -12.66 0.16 -13.69
N GLN A 109 -13.05 0.17 -14.95
CA GLN A 109 -12.25 -0.48 -16.01
C GLN A 109 -11.43 0.57 -16.72
N LYS A 110 -10.11 0.37 -16.78
CA LYS A 110 -9.18 1.20 -17.57
C LYS A 110 -9.36 0.94 -19.05
N GLU A 111 -9.14 1.96 -19.87
CA GLU A 111 -9.16 1.84 -21.33
C GLU A 111 -8.01 0.97 -21.86
N THR A 112 -6.90 0.92 -21.13
CA THR A 112 -5.71 0.16 -21.52
C THR A 112 -5.35 -0.88 -20.45
N PHE A 113 -4.81 -2.02 -20.89
CA PHE A 113 -4.33 -3.05 -19.99
C PHE A 113 -3.01 -2.63 -19.33
N GLY A 114 -2.96 -2.76 -18.01
CA GLY A 114 -1.73 -2.67 -17.23
C GLY A 114 -1.12 -4.05 -16.97
N ALA A 115 -0.04 -4.08 -16.21
CA ALA A 115 0.60 -5.33 -15.77
C ALA A 115 -0.37 -6.23 -14.96
N ASP A 116 -1.32 -5.60 -14.24
CA ASP A 116 -2.30 -6.26 -13.37
C ASP A 116 -3.69 -6.44 -14.03
N GLY A 117 -3.81 -6.20 -15.33
CA GLY A 117 -5.08 -6.22 -16.07
C GLY A 117 -5.68 -4.84 -16.22
N PHE A 118 -7.01 -4.75 -16.24
CA PHE A 118 -7.74 -3.49 -16.53
C PHE A 118 -8.45 -2.88 -15.32
N ASP A 119 -8.45 -3.53 -14.15
CA ASP A 119 -9.16 -3.00 -12.98
C ASP A 119 -8.43 -1.80 -12.38
N GLU A 120 -9.18 -0.73 -12.10
CA GLU A 120 -8.83 0.32 -11.17
C GLU A 120 -9.73 0.19 -9.94
N VAL A 121 -9.12 0.15 -8.76
CA VAL A 121 -9.85 -0.15 -7.52
C VAL A 121 -9.66 0.99 -6.53
N GLU A 122 -10.78 1.49 -6.01
CA GLU A 122 -10.80 2.56 -5.02
C GLU A 122 -11.65 2.15 -3.81
N PHE A 123 -11.14 2.43 -2.60
CA PHE A 123 -11.93 2.32 -1.39
C PHE A 123 -12.88 3.51 -1.27
N VAL A 124 -14.16 3.23 -1.10
CA VAL A 124 -15.19 4.25 -0.91
C VAL A 124 -15.97 3.99 0.37
N ILE A 125 -16.33 5.07 1.06
CA ILE A 125 -16.97 5.01 2.37
C ILE A 125 -18.07 6.06 2.49
N ALA A 126 -19.12 5.73 3.26
CA ALA A 126 -20.06 6.68 3.83
C ALA A 126 -20.15 6.39 5.33
N THR A 127 -19.82 7.36 6.16
CA THR A 127 -19.72 7.20 7.62
C THR A 127 -21.04 7.46 8.32
N ASN A 128 -22.00 8.14 7.65
CA ASN A 128 -23.31 8.47 8.22
C ASN A 128 -24.44 8.03 7.30
N PRO A 129 -25.66 7.78 7.87
CA PRO A 129 -26.84 7.46 7.09
C PRO A 129 -27.18 8.55 6.08
N GLY A 130 -27.49 8.14 4.85
CA GLY A 130 -27.91 9.06 3.77
C GLY A 130 -26.77 9.81 3.07
N GLU A 131 -25.54 9.72 3.54
CA GLU A 131 -24.39 10.27 2.82
C GLU A 131 -24.09 9.44 1.56
N PRO A 132 -23.63 10.08 0.46
CA PRO A 132 -23.11 9.36 -0.68
C PRO A 132 -21.78 8.68 -0.34
N LEU A 133 -21.49 7.57 -1.01
CA LEU A 133 -20.14 6.96 -0.98
C LEU A 133 -19.15 7.94 -1.59
N LYS A 134 -18.04 8.18 -0.90
CA LYS A 134 -16.93 9.05 -1.30
C LYS A 134 -15.59 8.33 -1.15
N PRO A 135 -14.59 8.70 -1.94
CA PRO A 135 -13.23 8.17 -1.79
C PRO A 135 -12.72 8.27 -0.36
N LEU A 136 -12.02 7.23 0.11
CA LEU A 136 -11.49 7.20 1.48
C LEU A 136 -10.59 8.41 1.78
N GLY A 137 -9.79 8.85 0.81
CA GLY A 137 -8.93 10.03 0.94
C GLY A 137 -9.68 11.36 1.09
N SER A 138 -11.00 11.40 0.89
CA SER A 138 -11.84 12.58 1.07
C SER A 138 -12.54 12.68 2.44
N VAL A 139 -12.23 11.76 3.36
CA VAL A 139 -12.71 11.82 4.76
C VAL A 139 -12.08 13.02 5.45
N ALA A 140 -12.91 13.95 5.94
CA ALA A 140 -12.46 15.25 6.43
C ALA A 140 -11.95 15.23 7.88
N SER A 141 -12.36 14.25 8.71
CA SER A 141 -12.00 14.17 10.12
C SER A 141 -10.75 13.31 10.32
N GLY A 142 -9.70 13.87 10.92
CA GLY A 142 -8.47 13.16 11.25
C GLY A 142 -8.74 11.95 12.15
N GLY A 143 -9.53 12.12 13.22
CA GLY A 143 -9.89 11.04 14.11
C GLY A 143 -10.74 9.93 13.47
N GLU A 144 -11.65 10.27 12.56
CA GLU A 144 -12.39 9.27 11.77
C GLU A 144 -11.44 8.51 10.84
N LEU A 145 -10.57 9.20 10.14
CA LEU A 145 -9.61 8.57 9.23
C LEU A 145 -8.66 7.63 9.99
N SER A 146 -8.14 8.06 11.16
CA SER A 146 -7.28 7.23 12.00
C SER A 146 -7.99 5.95 12.45
N ARG A 147 -9.27 6.01 12.85
CA ARG A 147 -10.07 4.83 13.21
C ARG A 147 -10.38 3.94 12.01
N ILE A 148 -10.65 4.51 10.83
CA ILE A 148 -10.83 3.74 9.59
C ILE A 148 -9.53 3.01 9.24
N MET A 149 -8.38 3.68 9.36
CA MET A 149 -7.08 3.04 9.15
C MET A 149 -6.81 1.94 10.17
N LEU A 150 -7.20 2.12 11.43
CA LEU A 150 -7.12 1.07 12.46
C LEU A 150 -7.96 -0.16 12.06
N ALA A 151 -9.20 0.03 11.59
CA ALA A 151 -10.06 -1.06 11.12
C ALA A 151 -9.42 -1.82 9.95
N LEU A 152 -8.90 -1.10 8.96
CA LEU A 152 -8.17 -1.67 7.81
C LEU A 152 -6.96 -2.49 8.28
N LYS A 153 -6.13 -1.92 9.15
CA LYS A 153 -4.93 -2.57 9.66
C LYS A 153 -5.26 -3.79 10.52
N THR A 154 -6.34 -3.78 11.29
CA THR A 154 -6.81 -4.95 12.06
C THR A 154 -7.14 -6.13 11.15
N VAL A 155 -7.77 -5.89 10.00
CA VAL A 155 -8.11 -6.94 9.02
C VAL A 155 -6.88 -7.43 8.25
N LEU A 156 -5.93 -6.55 7.96
CA LEU A 156 -4.77 -6.81 7.10
C LEU A 156 -3.49 -7.15 7.87
N ALA A 157 -3.46 -7.06 9.20
CA ALA A 157 -2.26 -7.13 10.05
C ALA A 157 -1.30 -8.30 9.70
N LYS A 158 -1.84 -9.47 9.40
CA LYS A 158 -1.01 -10.65 9.09
C LYS A 158 -0.25 -10.58 7.75
N ASN A 159 -0.68 -9.70 6.85
CA ASN A 159 -0.14 -9.58 5.49
C ASN A 159 0.49 -8.19 5.25
N ASP A 160 0.63 -7.39 6.31
CA ASP A 160 1.17 -6.04 6.22
C ASP A 160 2.67 -6.06 6.52
N GLU A 161 3.48 -5.54 5.61
CA GLU A 161 4.94 -5.48 5.73
C GLU A 161 5.43 -4.24 6.50
N ILE A 162 4.51 -3.36 6.93
CA ILE A 162 4.86 -2.13 7.65
C ILE A 162 5.14 -2.46 9.12
N GLU A 163 6.37 -2.31 9.55
CA GLU A 163 6.81 -2.69 10.91
C GLU A 163 6.27 -1.76 12.01
N THR A 164 6.09 -0.46 11.74
CA THR A 164 5.70 0.55 12.73
C THR A 164 4.48 1.33 12.28
N LEU A 165 3.47 1.42 13.12
CA LEU A 165 2.24 2.17 12.92
C LEU A 165 2.14 3.30 13.96
N ILE A 166 1.87 4.52 13.49
CA ILE A 166 1.71 5.70 14.34
C ILE A 166 0.27 6.18 14.21
N PHE A 167 -0.45 6.23 15.34
CA PHE A 167 -1.81 6.74 15.42
C PHE A 167 -1.82 8.08 16.15
N ASP A 168 -2.23 9.11 15.44
CA ASP A 168 -2.48 10.44 15.97
C ASP A 168 -3.98 10.77 15.87
N GLU A 169 -4.50 11.53 16.83
CA GLU A 169 -5.91 11.96 16.91
C GLU A 169 -6.95 10.81 16.92
N ILE A 170 -6.55 9.57 17.12
CA ILE A 170 -7.45 8.40 17.04
C ILE A 170 -8.58 8.44 18.07
N ASP A 171 -8.35 9.14 19.19
CA ASP A 171 -9.25 9.32 20.31
C ASP A 171 -10.14 10.58 20.20
N THR A 172 -10.02 11.35 19.12
CA THR A 172 -10.83 12.54 18.89
C THR A 172 -12.30 12.17 18.68
N GLY A 173 -13.18 12.75 19.50
CA GLY A 173 -14.63 12.57 19.42
C GLY A 173 -15.16 11.23 19.93
N ILE A 174 -14.34 10.48 20.65
CA ILE A 174 -14.77 9.22 21.30
C ILE A 174 -14.54 9.24 22.80
N SER A 175 -15.20 8.35 23.52
CA SER A 175 -15.03 8.17 24.96
C SER A 175 -15.53 6.77 25.40
N GLY A 176 -15.28 6.40 26.65
CA GLY A 176 -15.84 5.21 27.29
C GLY A 176 -15.59 3.93 26.46
N ARG A 177 -16.68 3.25 26.12
CA ARG A 177 -16.63 1.94 25.43
C ARG A 177 -15.90 1.99 24.09
N THR A 178 -16.09 3.05 23.30
CA THR A 178 -15.41 3.18 22.00
C THR A 178 -13.89 3.29 22.18
N ALA A 179 -13.43 4.06 23.18
CA ALA A 179 -12.00 4.14 23.48
C ALA A 179 -11.40 2.79 23.89
N GLN A 180 -12.15 1.99 24.63
CA GLN A 180 -11.75 0.63 24.97
C GLN A 180 -11.64 -0.26 23.72
N MET A 181 -12.63 -0.24 22.83
CA MET A 181 -12.57 -1.00 21.56
C MET A 181 -11.40 -0.58 20.68
N VAL A 182 -11.08 0.72 20.62
CA VAL A 182 -9.89 1.24 19.92
C VAL A 182 -8.63 0.65 20.53
N SER A 183 -8.49 0.65 21.86
CA SER A 183 -7.30 0.13 22.53
C SER A 183 -7.13 -1.39 22.36
N GLU A 184 -8.21 -2.16 22.43
CA GLU A 184 -8.19 -3.60 22.16
C GLU A 184 -7.73 -3.91 20.72
N LYS A 185 -8.22 -3.16 19.72
CA LYS A 185 -7.79 -3.35 18.33
C LYS A 185 -6.33 -2.94 18.11
N MET A 186 -5.85 -1.88 18.75
CA MET A 186 -4.43 -1.51 18.72
C MET A 186 -3.56 -2.60 19.35
N HIS A 187 -4.00 -3.19 20.46
CA HIS A 187 -3.28 -4.30 21.07
C HIS A 187 -3.19 -5.52 20.14
N MET A 188 -4.28 -5.89 19.45
CA MET A 188 -4.26 -6.98 18.45
C MET A 188 -3.26 -6.73 17.32
N ILE A 189 -3.12 -5.49 16.89
CA ILE A 189 -2.12 -5.11 15.87
C ILE A 189 -0.70 -5.14 16.45
N ALA A 190 -0.54 -4.74 17.71
CA ALA A 190 0.76 -4.71 18.40
C ALA A 190 1.38 -6.10 18.59
N GLU A 191 0.63 -7.19 18.45
CA GLU A 191 1.18 -8.56 18.40
C GLU A 191 2.13 -8.77 17.20
N HIS A 192 1.97 -7.98 16.13
CA HIS A 192 2.71 -8.14 14.87
C HIS A 192 3.48 -6.89 14.44
N HIS A 193 3.17 -5.72 15.03
CA HIS A 193 3.70 -4.42 14.63
C HIS A 193 4.09 -3.61 15.86
N GLN A 194 5.04 -2.70 15.73
CA GLN A 194 5.22 -1.65 16.71
C GLN A 194 4.09 -0.63 16.56
N VAL A 195 3.35 -0.37 17.64
CA VAL A 195 2.28 0.64 17.65
C VAL A 195 2.67 1.81 18.53
N ILE A 196 2.67 3.01 17.97
CA ILE A 196 2.85 4.27 18.71
C ILE A 196 1.53 5.04 18.64
N CYS A 197 0.98 5.42 19.79
CA CYS A 197 -0.26 6.17 19.86
C CYS A 197 -0.09 7.44 20.69
N ILE A 198 -0.58 8.56 20.16
CA ILE A 198 -0.69 9.82 20.89
C ILE A 198 -2.14 9.91 21.38
N THR A 199 -2.34 9.96 22.70
CA THR A 199 -3.68 9.90 23.29
C THR A 199 -3.81 10.78 24.52
N HIS A 200 -5.02 11.27 24.75
CA HIS A 200 -5.44 11.95 25.99
C HIS A 200 -6.45 11.11 26.80
N LEU A 201 -6.81 9.90 26.29
CA LEU A 201 -7.77 9.03 26.95
C LEU A 201 -7.08 7.96 27.81
N PRO A 202 -7.40 7.87 29.10
CA PRO A 202 -6.79 6.90 30.01
C PRO A 202 -7.06 5.44 29.60
N GLN A 203 -8.19 5.14 28.97
CA GLN A 203 -8.55 3.82 28.46
C GLN A 203 -7.55 3.32 27.42
N ILE A 204 -7.07 4.21 26.55
CA ILE A 204 -6.08 3.88 25.51
C ILE A 204 -4.69 3.79 26.14
N ALA A 205 -4.33 4.78 26.96
CA ALA A 205 -3.03 4.80 27.61
C ALA A 205 -2.80 3.56 28.51
N ALA A 206 -3.83 3.11 29.24
CA ALA A 206 -3.71 1.96 30.13
C ALA A 206 -3.34 0.64 29.43
N MET A 207 -3.64 0.48 28.14
CA MET A 207 -3.36 -0.72 27.36
C MET A 207 -1.94 -0.76 26.76
N ALA A 208 -1.14 0.28 26.97
CA ALA A 208 0.20 0.35 26.40
C ALA A 208 1.24 -0.34 27.27
N ASP A 209 2.19 -1.07 26.65
CA ASP A 209 3.34 -1.70 27.35
C ASP A 209 4.36 -0.68 27.86
N ALA A 210 4.41 0.51 27.27
CA ALA A 210 5.32 1.59 27.62
C ALA A 210 4.65 2.95 27.48
N HIS A 211 4.75 3.77 28.54
CA HIS A 211 4.20 5.12 28.54
C HIS A 211 5.30 6.17 28.44
N PHE A 212 5.04 7.22 27.68
CA PHE A 212 5.88 8.39 27.57
C PHE A 212 5.04 9.63 27.86
N SER A 213 5.55 10.54 28.71
CA SER A 213 4.94 11.85 28.87
C SER A 213 5.63 12.87 27.93
N ILE A 214 4.81 13.78 27.40
CA ILE A 214 5.26 14.92 26.61
C ILE A 214 4.96 16.18 27.41
N GLU A 215 6.01 16.88 27.84
CA GLU A 215 5.89 18.10 28.61
C GLU A 215 6.47 19.29 27.83
N LYS A 216 5.78 20.43 27.86
CA LYS A 216 6.26 21.68 27.28
C LYS A 216 6.66 22.60 28.41
N SER A 217 7.91 23.03 28.43
CA SER A 217 8.44 24.05 29.33
C SER A 217 8.89 25.28 28.54
N VAL A 218 8.83 26.44 29.18
CA VAL A 218 9.39 27.69 28.60
C VAL A 218 10.67 27.98 29.33
N GLU A 219 11.79 27.90 28.62
CA GLU A 219 13.13 28.23 29.11
C GLU A 219 13.71 29.35 28.21
N ASN A 220 14.16 30.43 28.81
CA ASN A 220 14.76 31.56 28.08
C ASN A 220 13.93 32.06 26.88
N GLU A 221 12.61 32.25 27.05
CA GLU A 221 11.65 32.65 26.00
C GLU A 221 11.47 31.61 24.85
N THR A 222 12.05 30.41 24.99
CA THR A 222 11.93 29.36 24.00
C THR A 222 11.11 28.22 24.58
N THR A 223 10.14 27.70 23.81
CA THR A 223 9.36 26.54 24.22
C THR A 223 10.13 25.25 23.88
N ILE A 224 10.45 24.49 24.92
CA ILE A 224 11.12 23.17 24.80
C ILE A 224 10.08 22.09 25.08
N SER A 225 10.03 21.07 24.19
CA SER A 225 9.24 19.86 24.39
C SER A 225 10.16 18.73 24.83
N THR A 226 9.88 18.15 25.98
CA THR A 226 10.64 17.01 26.54
C THR A 226 9.76 15.75 26.48
N ILE A 227 10.34 14.65 26.00
CA ILE A 227 9.70 13.34 26.01
C ILE A 227 10.44 12.46 27.02
N ARG A 228 9.69 11.88 27.96
CA ARG A 228 10.26 11.04 29.02
C ARG A 228 9.45 9.75 29.18
N ARG A 229 10.15 8.63 29.30
CA ARG A 229 9.52 7.36 29.63
C ARG A 229 9.12 7.37 31.11
N LEU A 230 7.91 6.91 31.42
CA LEU A 230 7.37 6.81 32.76
C LEU A 230 7.73 5.46 33.42
N THR A 231 8.04 5.49 34.70
CA THR A 231 8.11 4.30 35.55
C THR A 231 6.70 3.80 35.86
N GLU A 232 6.55 2.59 36.42
CA GLU A 232 5.25 2.00 36.77
C GLU A 232 4.44 2.89 37.73
N ASP A 233 5.07 3.45 38.77
CA ASP A 233 4.40 4.37 39.70
C ASP A 233 3.99 5.68 39.05
N GLU A 234 4.82 6.19 38.10
CA GLU A 234 4.49 7.39 37.34
C GLU A 234 3.36 7.14 36.34
N GLN A 235 3.25 5.95 35.76
CA GLN A 235 2.13 5.57 34.90
C GLN A 235 0.79 5.63 35.66
N VAL A 236 0.74 5.08 36.89
CA VAL A 236 -0.45 5.18 37.75
C VAL A 236 -0.82 6.63 38.01
N THR A 237 0.18 7.47 38.34
CA THR A 237 -0.02 8.89 38.63
C THR A 237 -0.54 9.64 37.41
N GLU A 238 0.04 9.38 36.22
CA GLU A 238 -0.39 10.02 34.98
C GLU A 238 -1.80 9.58 34.57
N LEU A 239 -2.12 8.29 34.66
CA LEU A 239 -3.48 7.80 34.43
C LEU A 239 -4.48 8.41 35.42
N ALA A 240 -4.12 8.55 36.68
CA ALA A 240 -4.95 9.22 37.67
C ALA A 240 -5.17 10.71 37.31
N ARG A 241 -4.15 11.39 36.81
CA ARG A 241 -4.25 12.77 36.30
C ARG A 241 -5.19 12.85 35.07
N MET A 242 -5.12 11.89 34.16
CA MET A 242 -6.01 11.81 33.00
C MET A 242 -7.47 11.54 33.41
N LEU A 243 -7.72 10.74 34.45
CA LEU A 243 -9.04 10.45 34.99
C LEU A 243 -9.66 11.59 35.80
N GLY A 244 -8.88 12.13 36.75
CA GLY A 244 -9.35 13.06 37.77
C GLY A 244 -9.02 14.55 37.53
N GLY A 245 -8.22 14.84 36.50
CA GLY A 245 -7.73 16.18 36.23
C GLY A 245 -6.74 16.68 37.29
N VAL A 246 -6.94 17.91 37.79
CA VAL A 246 -6.00 18.57 38.68
C VAL A 246 -6.03 17.99 40.12
N ARG A 247 -7.14 17.37 40.55
CA ARG A 247 -7.28 16.79 41.87
C ARG A 247 -7.19 15.29 41.84
N ILE A 248 -6.03 14.77 42.23
CA ILE A 248 -5.82 13.32 42.38
C ILE A 248 -6.20 12.94 43.80
N THR A 249 -7.25 12.12 43.94
CA THR A 249 -7.69 11.53 45.21
C THR A 249 -7.24 10.08 45.30
N ASP A 250 -7.22 9.49 46.51
CA ASP A 250 -6.86 8.08 46.68
C ASP A 250 -7.77 7.16 45.85
N THR A 251 -9.05 7.47 45.75
CA THR A 251 -10.01 6.73 44.93
C THR A 251 -9.67 6.77 43.44
N VAL A 252 -9.20 7.91 42.92
CA VAL A 252 -8.79 8.05 41.51
C VAL A 252 -7.50 7.27 41.27
N LEU A 253 -6.56 7.26 42.20
CA LEU A 253 -5.34 6.45 42.13
C LEU A 253 -5.68 4.95 42.12
N GLU A 254 -6.63 4.53 42.93
CA GLU A 254 -7.09 3.14 43.00
C GLU A 254 -7.75 2.72 41.67
N SER A 255 -8.61 3.58 41.12
CA SER A 255 -9.19 3.36 39.78
C SER A 255 -8.15 3.29 38.66
N ALA A 256 -7.11 4.12 38.70
CA ALA A 256 -6.01 4.08 37.72
C ALA A 256 -5.22 2.75 37.83
N ARG A 257 -4.93 2.27 39.04
CA ARG A 257 -4.30 0.96 39.26
C ARG A 257 -5.15 -0.20 38.76
N GLU A 258 -6.45 -0.16 39.05
CA GLU A 258 -7.39 -1.16 38.57
C GLU A 258 -7.44 -1.20 37.05
N MET A 259 -7.46 -0.06 36.40
CA MET A 259 -7.43 0.05 34.92
C MET A 259 -6.18 -0.57 34.32
N LEU A 260 -4.98 -0.31 34.89
CA LEU A 260 -3.74 -0.96 34.48
C LEU A 260 -3.78 -2.48 34.70
N ASN A 261 -4.27 -2.94 35.83
CA ASN A 261 -4.34 -4.36 36.12
C ASN A 261 -5.33 -5.09 35.18
N LEU A 262 -6.48 -4.49 34.87
CA LEU A 262 -7.44 -5.06 33.95
C LEU A 262 -6.86 -5.16 32.53
N SER A 263 -6.05 -4.19 32.09
CA SER A 263 -5.35 -4.25 30.81
C SER A 263 -4.39 -5.45 30.75
N LEU A 264 -3.64 -5.71 31.82
CA LEU A 264 -2.72 -6.86 31.93
C LEU A 264 -3.46 -8.21 31.87
N ILE A 265 -4.68 -8.30 32.42
CA ILE A 265 -5.50 -9.51 32.37
C ILE A 265 -6.02 -9.75 30.95
N HIS A 266 -6.44 -8.72 30.24
CA HIS A 266 -6.85 -8.82 28.83
C HIS A 266 -5.68 -9.22 27.91
N ILE A 267 -4.46 -8.80 28.22
CA ILE A 267 -3.24 -9.19 27.50
C ILE A 267 -2.91 -10.68 27.73
N SER A 268 -3.17 -11.23 28.90
CA SER A 268 -2.78 -12.61 29.25
C SER A 268 -3.80 -13.69 28.85
N GLU A 269 -5.02 -13.36 28.45
CA GLU A 269 -6.08 -14.33 28.09
C GLU A 269 -6.81 -14.01 26.76
N PRO A 270 -6.13 -13.95 25.59
CA PRO A 270 -6.79 -13.69 24.30
C PRO A 270 -7.69 -14.85 23.83
N THR A 271 -7.65 -16.01 24.51
CA THR A 271 -8.28 -17.26 24.03
C THR A 271 -9.63 -17.58 24.67
N ARG A 272 -10.01 -16.96 25.79
CA ARG A 272 -11.25 -17.34 26.52
C ARG A 272 -12.52 -16.64 26.06
N LEU A 273 -12.45 -15.56 25.32
CA LEU A 273 -13.63 -14.84 24.81
C LEU A 273 -14.23 -15.40 23.52
N ARG A 274 -13.67 -16.49 22.96
CA ARG A 274 -14.21 -17.16 21.75
C ARG A 274 -15.19 -18.29 22.02
N CYS A 275 -15.52 -18.60 23.25
CA CYS A 275 -16.38 -19.74 23.61
C CYS A 275 -17.57 -19.36 24.48
N ILE A 276 -18.28 -18.27 24.18
CA ILE A 276 -19.66 -18.08 24.67
C ILE A 276 -20.43 -17.44 23.50
N SER A 277 -21.07 -18.30 22.74
CA SER A 277 -22.08 -17.98 21.75
C SER A 277 -23.36 -17.51 22.39
#